data_d16fe5fe7b806003d072aea9e6e6c666
#
_entry.id   d16fe5fe7b806003d072aea9e6e6c666
#
_cell.length_a   1.000
_cell.length_b   1.000
_cell.length_c   1.000
_cell.angle_alpha   90.00
_cell.angle_beta   90.00
_cell.angle_gamma   90.00
#
_symmetry.space_group_name_H-M   'P 1'
#
loop_
_entity.id
_entity.type
_entity.pdbx_description
1 polymer ?
#
loop_
_entity_poly.entity_id
_entity_poly.type
_entity_poly.pdbx_seq_one_letter_code
_entity_poly.pdbx_strand_id
1 'polypeptide(L)'
;MTQAILPFLTAIALSAIAAYYSVIGLAQIFPGSFWPIIVMGTVLEIAKLVTVSWLYNNWKETILAMKVYFITAIILVMLITSMGIFGFLSRAHIESNIIVGANSVQVKQIEQREKLIRERLTYLYRQAGDDPEKVARTTDRQIRNAQAQLVELTKEKLPLLREENILRAEVGPIMFIAELLYDKDDTKFIDKAVRFVIFIIIFVFDPLAVLLLIAANQSYKKYKVDKPIPPTPKKANRKKKLDLPTSPSLESFFIDKDKMLVPKNQIAKVRGMK
;
A
#
# COMPACT_ATOMS: atom_id res chain seq x y z
N MET A 1 4.94 -8.61 -25.57
CA MET A 1 4.42 -7.40 -24.95
C MET A 1 3.72 -7.68 -23.64
N THR A 2 2.81 -8.62 -23.56
CA THR A 2 2.09 -9.02 -22.34
C THR A 2 2.97 -9.45 -21.18
N GLN A 3 4.07 -10.18 -21.43
CA GLN A 3 5.01 -10.65 -20.41
C GLN A 3 5.78 -9.54 -19.67
N ALA A 4 5.89 -8.34 -20.25
CA ALA A 4 6.54 -7.20 -19.58
C ALA A 4 5.51 -6.26 -18.91
N ILE A 5 4.31 -6.15 -19.50
CA ILE A 5 3.26 -5.25 -19.01
C ILE A 5 2.62 -5.81 -17.74
N LEU A 6 2.38 -7.12 -17.67
CA LEU A 6 1.72 -7.75 -16.52
C LEU A 6 2.51 -7.57 -15.20
N PRO A 7 3.82 -7.90 -15.13
CA PRO A 7 4.62 -7.65 -13.92
C PRO A 7 4.68 -6.16 -13.55
N PHE A 8 4.70 -5.27 -14.55
CA PHE A 8 4.72 -3.83 -14.31
C PHE A 8 3.42 -3.33 -13.67
N LEU A 9 2.27 -3.74 -14.20
CA LEU A 9 0.96 -3.39 -13.63
C LEU A 9 0.77 -3.95 -12.22
N THR A 10 1.17 -5.21 -12.00
CA THR A 10 1.08 -5.84 -10.69
C THR A 10 2.03 -5.17 -9.69
N ALA A 11 3.23 -4.78 -10.09
CA ALA A 11 4.16 -4.05 -9.25
C ALA A 11 3.59 -2.69 -8.82
N ILE A 12 3.01 -1.92 -9.77
CA ILE A 12 2.40 -0.64 -9.46
C ILE A 12 1.19 -0.81 -8.54
N ALA A 13 0.30 -1.76 -8.83
CA ALA A 13 -0.88 -2.02 -8.02
C ALA A 13 -0.49 -2.40 -6.57
N LEU A 14 0.46 -3.34 -6.42
CA LEU A 14 0.95 -3.77 -5.11
C LEU A 14 1.62 -2.62 -4.36
N SER A 15 2.46 -1.83 -5.05
CA SER A 15 3.11 -0.66 -4.45
C SER A 15 2.10 0.40 -4.03
N ALA A 16 1.04 0.64 -4.81
CA ALA A 16 0.01 1.61 -4.46
C ALA A 16 -0.79 1.18 -3.22
N ILE A 17 -1.13 -0.11 -3.11
CA ILE A 17 -1.82 -0.66 -1.93
C ILE A 17 -0.90 -0.60 -0.70
N ALA A 18 0.35 -1.02 -0.83
CA ALA A 18 1.33 -0.97 0.26
C ALA A 18 1.55 0.49 0.72
N ALA A 19 1.70 1.43 -0.21
CA ALA A 19 1.83 2.85 0.08
C ALA A 19 0.62 3.40 0.83
N TYR A 20 -0.59 3.05 0.40
CA TYR A 20 -1.82 3.48 1.06
C TYR A 20 -1.84 3.05 2.54
N TYR A 21 -1.64 1.76 2.82
CA TYR A 21 -1.66 1.24 4.19
C TYR A 21 -0.49 1.78 5.03
N SER A 22 0.69 1.91 4.45
CA SER A 22 1.87 2.45 5.10
C SER A 22 1.67 3.91 5.52
N VAL A 23 1.24 4.76 4.58
CA VAL A 23 1.08 6.21 4.79
C VAL A 23 -0.05 6.49 5.78
N ILE A 24 -1.21 5.84 5.63
CA ILE A 24 -2.34 6.01 6.55
C ILE A 24 -1.98 5.48 7.94
N GLY A 25 -1.34 4.31 8.02
CA GLY A 25 -0.90 3.75 9.31
C GLY A 25 0.09 4.64 10.03
N LEU A 26 1.08 5.19 9.31
CA LEU A 26 2.03 6.12 9.89
C LEU A 26 1.35 7.42 10.36
N ALA A 27 0.41 7.96 9.56
CA ALA A 27 -0.34 9.16 9.94
C ALA A 27 -1.23 8.95 11.17
N GLN A 28 -1.75 7.73 11.38
CA GLN A 28 -2.54 7.39 12.56
C GLN A 28 -1.72 7.27 13.85
N ILE A 29 -0.42 6.95 13.75
CA ILE A 29 0.49 6.94 14.91
C ILE A 29 0.72 8.37 15.44
N PHE A 30 0.63 9.38 14.57
CA PHE A 30 0.88 10.79 14.89
C PHE A 30 -0.33 11.68 14.56
N PRO A 31 -1.43 11.58 15.29
CA PRO A 31 -2.67 12.29 14.95
C PRO A 31 -2.54 13.81 14.90
N GLY A 32 -1.61 14.39 15.70
CA GLY A 32 -1.33 15.83 15.69
C GLY A 32 -0.64 16.36 14.42
N SER A 33 -0.08 15.47 13.59
CA SER A 33 0.63 15.81 12.36
C SER A 33 0.15 15.00 11.15
N PHE A 34 -1.13 14.70 11.10
CA PHE A 34 -1.73 13.78 10.13
C PHE A 34 -1.40 14.16 8.67
N TRP A 35 -1.70 15.39 8.26
CA TRP A 35 -1.46 15.84 6.88
C TRP A 35 0.02 15.92 6.49
N PRO A 36 0.92 16.51 7.32
CA PRO A 36 2.35 16.48 7.03
C PRO A 36 2.91 15.08 6.82
N ILE A 37 2.45 14.11 7.62
CA ILE A 37 2.91 12.72 7.51
C ILE A 37 2.40 12.05 6.25
N ILE A 38 1.15 12.31 5.84
CA ILE A 38 0.64 11.80 4.56
C ILE A 38 1.50 12.29 3.40
N VAL A 39 1.80 13.58 3.35
CA VAL A 39 2.63 14.15 2.27
C VAL A 39 4.03 13.54 2.31
N MET A 40 4.68 13.53 3.48
CA MET A 40 6.03 13.00 3.64
C MET A 40 6.09 11.50 3.31
N GLY A 41 5.17 10.70 3.84
CA GLY A 41 5.10 9.27 3.60
C GLY A 41 4.88 8.92 2.13
N THR A 42 3.99 9.67 1.45
CA THR A 42 3.75 9.48 0.01
C THR A 42 5.01 9.79 -0.80
N VAL A 43 5.72 10.87 -0.49
CA VAL A 43 6.98 11.22 -1.16
C VAL A 43 8.05 10.16 -0.91
N LEU A 44 8.16 9.63 0.31
CA LEU A 44 9.10 8.56 0.64
C LEU A 44 8.81 7.27 -0.14
N GLU A 45 7.53 6.88 -0.29
CA GLU A 45 7.16 5.71 -1.09
C GLU A 45 7.52 5.88 -2.57
N ILE A 46 7.24 7.03 -3.14
CA ILE A 46 7.63 7.33 -4.53
C ILE A 46 9.17 7.32 -4.66
N ALA A 47 9.87 7.97 -3.73
CA ALA A 47 11.33 8.03 -3.73
C ALA A 47 11.97 6.63 -3.65
N LYS A 48 11.41 5.74 -2.81
CA LYS A 48 11.82 4.33 -2.72
C LYS A 48 11.78 3.64 -4.08
N LEU A 49 10.66 3.71 -4.78
CA LEU A 49 10.47 3.06 -6.08
C LEU A 49 11.39 3.65 -7.16
N VAL A 50 11.50 4.97 -7.20
CA VAL A 50 12.39 5.67 -8.15
C VAL A 50 13.85 5.29 -7.89
N THR A 51 14.28 5.29 -6.62
CA THR A 51 15.67 4.94 -6.24
C THR A 51 16.00 3.50 -6.60
N VAL A 52 15.11 2.55 -6.33
CA VAL A 52 15.28 1.13 -6.70
C VAL A 52 15.41 0.99 -8.22
N SER A 53 14.50 1.60 -8.97
CA SER A 53 14.50 1.54 -10.44
C SER A 53 15.77 2.17 -11.02
N TRP A 54 16.18 3.33 -10.51
CA TRP A 54 17.39 4.01 -10.93
C TRP A 54 18.64 3.18 -10.62
N LEU A 55 18.78 2.69 -9.40
CA LEU A 55 19.92 1.88 -8.97
C LEU A 55 20.05 0.60 -9.80
N TYR A 56 18.92 -0.08 -10.06
CA TYR A 56 18.89 -1.26 -10.91
C TYR A 56 19.36 -0.95 -12.33
N ASN A 57 18.91 0.17 -12.91
CA ASN A 57 19.25 0.55 -14.26
C ASN A 57 20.71 0.96 -14.41
N ASN A 58 21.29 1.60 -13.40
CA ASN A 58 22.65 2.14 -13.42
C ASN A 58 23.64 1.31 -12.57
N TRP A 59 23.29 0.04 -12.27
CA TRP A 59 24.08 -0.80 -11.35
C TRP A 59 25.55 -0.91 -11.73
N LYS A 60 25.87 -1.04 -13.04
CA LYS A 60 27.24 -1.20 -13.51
C LYS A 60 28.07 0.07 -13.44
N GLU A 61 27.45 1.22 -13.59
CA GLU A 61 28.09 2.54 -13.63
C GLU A 61 28.24 3.19 -12.27
N THR A 62 27.44 2.74 -11.28
CA THR A 62 27.41 3.30 -9.93
C THR A 62 28.62 2.81 -9.13
N ILE A 63 29.31 3.73 -8.46
CA ILE A 63 30.42 3.42 -7.54
C ILE A 63 29.93 2.67 -6.29
N LEU A 64 30.81 1.85 -5.69
CA LEU A 64 30.44 0.98 -4.57
C LEU A 64 29.86 1.76 -3.38
N ALA A 65 30.44 2.90 -3.03
CA ALA A 65 29.97 3.74 -1.92
C ALA A 65 28.52 4.19 -2.13
N MET A 66 28.13 4.62 -3.34
CA MET A 66 26.74 4.99 -3.66
C MET A 66 25.80 3.80 -3.63
N LYS A 67 26.25 2.61 -4.10
CA LYS A 67 25.45 1.37 -4.01
C LYS A 67 25.08 1.07 -2.56
N VAL A 68 26.08 1.06 -1.68
CA VAL A 68 25.89 0.78 -0.25
C VAL A 68 24.96 1.81 0.36
N TYR A 69 25.17 3.11 0.07
CA TYR A 69 24.29 4.17 0.57
C TYR A 69 22.84 4.00 0.14
N PHE A 70 22.59 3.79 -1.16
CA PHE A 70 21.22 3.64 -1.67
C PHE A 70 20.54 2.36 -1.14
N ILE A 71 21.25 1.24 -1.07
CA ILE A 71 20.70 -0.01 -0.49
C ILE A 71 20.32 0.22 0.97
N THR A 72 21.22 0.81 1.76
CA THR A 72 20.93 1.11 3.17
C THR A 72 19.75 2.06 3.31
N ALA A 73 19.69 3.12 2.49
CA ALA A 73 18.57 4.06 2.50
C ALA A 73 17.24 3.38 2.14
N ILE A 74 17.22 2.51 1.13
CA ILE A 74 16.03 1.73 0.73
C ILE A 74 15.58 0.85 1.91
N ILE A 75 16.50 0.11 2.54
CA ILE A 75 16.17 -0.75 3.68
C ILE A 75 15.61 0.07 4.84
N LEU A 76 16.19 1.23 5.17
CA LEU A 76 15.69 2.10 6.22
C LEU A 76 14.29 2.63 5.91
N VAL A 77 14.05 3.07 4.67
CA VAL A 77 12.71 3.51 4.24
C VAL A 77 11.72 2.35 4.32
N MET A 78 12.09 1.15 3.89
CA MET A 78 11.25 -0.06 4.01
C MET A 78 10.89 -0.36 5.46
N LEU A 79 11.82 -0.23 6.41
CA LEU A 79 11.53 -0.42 7.83
C LEU A 79 10.54 0.62 8.36
N ILE A 80 10.70 1.89 7.99
CA ILE A 80 9.78 2.97 8.39
C ILE A 80 8.37 2.72 7.81
N THR A 81 8.28 2.40 6.53
CA THR A 81 7.00 2.16 5.85
C THR A 81 6.32 0.89 6.35
N SER A 82 7.10 -0.15 6.66
CA SER A 82 6.63 -1.38 7.31
C SER A 82 6.03 -1.11 8.69
N MET A 83 6.61 -0.19 9.47
CA MET A 83 6.04 0.22 10.75
C MET A 83 4.67 0.91 10.58
N GLY A 84 4.48 1.66 9.48
CA GLY A 84 3.18 2.23 9.13
C GLY A 84 2.12 1.15 8.87
N ILE A 85 2.43 0.15 8.04
CA ILE A 85 1.52 -0.98 7.76
C ILE A 85 1.19 -1.74 9.05
N PHE A 86 2.22 -2.00 9.88
CA PHE A 86 2.02 -2.62 11.19
C PHE A 86 1.06 -1.84 12.07
N GLY A 87 1.24 -0.51 12.14
CA GLY A 87 0.36 0.38 12.91
C GLY A 87 -1.09 0.32 12.44
N PHE A 88 -1.31 0.35 11.13
CA PHE A 88 -2.64 0.26 10.53
C PHE A 88 -3.34 -1.07 10.86
N LEU A 89 -2.68 -2.20 10.60
CA LEU A 89 -3.25 -3.53 10.83
C LEU A 89 -3.43 -3.84 12.33
N SER A 90 -2.45 -3.44 13.16
CA SER A 90 -2.54 -3.61 14.61
C SER A 90 -3.69 -2.81 15.22
N ARG A 91 -3.93 -1.58 14.73
CA ARG A 91 -5.04 -0.75 15.18
C ARG A 91 -6.38 -1.39 14.85
N ALA A 92 -6.58 -1.89 13.63
CA ALA A 92 -7.79 -2.58 13.24
C ALA A 92 -8.09 -3.77 14.18
N HIS A 93 -7.08 -4.54 14.55
CA HIS A 93 -7.21 -5.65 15.51
C HIS A 93 -7.55 -5.15 16.92
N ILE A 94 -6.90 -4.08 17.39
CA ILE A 94 -7.19 -3.51 18.73
C ILE A 94 -8.62 -2.98 18.80
N GLU A 95 -9.09 -2.28 17.78
CA GLU A 95 -10.47 -1.76 17.72
C GLU A 95 -11.50 -2.90 17.80
N SER A 96 -11.30 -4.02 17.10
CA SER A 96 -12.13 -5.21 17.19
C SER A 96 -12.12 -5.80 18.61
N ASN A 97 -10.95 -5.89 19.24
CA ASN A 97 -10.82 -6.40 20.62
C ASN A 97 -11.49 -5.49 21.67
N ILE A 98 -11.47 -4.17 21.49
CA ILE A 98 -12.15 -3.23 22.38
C ILE A 98 -13.66 -3.46 22.32
N ILE A 99 -14.24 -3.65 21.13
CA ILE A 99 -15.67 -3.92 20.96
C ILE A 99 -16.06 -5.23 21.64
N VAL A 100 -15.31 -6.30 21.41
CA VAL A 100 -15.52 -7.61 22.06
C VAL A 100 -15.43 -7.48 23.58
N GLY A 101 -14.42 -6.75 24.07
CA GLY A 101 -14.24 -6.52 25.51
C GLY A 101 -15.40 -5.73 26.12
N ALA A 102 -15.87 -4.67 25.48
CA ALA A 102 -17.00 -3.87 25.93
C ALA A 102 -18.29 -4.71 25.97
N ASN A 103 -18.59 -5.48 24.92
CA ASN A 103 -19.75 -6.34 24.84
C ASN A 103 -19.69 -7.43 25.93
N SER A 104 -18.53 -8.04 26.16
CA SER A 104 -18.37 -9.06 27.21
C SER A 104 -18.63 -8.51 28.62
N VAL A 105 -18.24 -7.26 28.90
CA VAL A 105 -18.51 -6.60 30.18
C VAL A 105 -20.01 -6.32 30.33
N GLN A 106 -20.66 -5.84 29.28
CA GLN A 106 -22.12 -5.60 29.29
C GLN A 106 -22.90 -6.90 29.47
N VAL A 107 -22.52 -7.97 28.76
CA VAL A 107 -23.12 -9.30 28.91
C VAL A 107 -23.02 -9.79 30.36
N LYS A 108 -21.81 -9.67 30.97
CA LYS A 108 -21.63 -10.04 32.39
C LYS A 108 -22.51 -9.22 33.35
N GLN A 109 -22.68 -7.92 33.10
CA GLN A 109 -23.55 -7.09 33.91
C GLN A 109 -25.04 -7.51 33.76
N ILE A 110 -25.47 -7.84 32.56
CA ILE A 110 -26.82 -8.36 32.29
C ILE A 110 -27.00 -9.72 33.01
N GLU A 111 -26.03 -10.62 32.93
CA GLU A 111 -26.06 -11.90 33.62
C GLU A 111 -26.16 -11.78 35.14
N GLN A 112 -25.45 -10.81 35.73
CA GLN A 112 -25.58 -10.52 37.16
C GLN A 112 -26.97 -10.02 37.51
N ARG A 113 -27.57 -9.13 36.68
CA ARG A 113 -28.96 -8.68 36.88
C ARG A 113 -29.93 -9.84 36.69
N GLU A 114 -29.82 -10.65 35.69
CA GLU A 114 -30.61 -11.86 35.48
C GLU A 114 -30.56 -12.78 36.71
N LYS A 115 -29.39 -12.99 37.29
CA LYS A 115 -29.18 -13.81 38.47
C LYS A 115 -29.98 -13.24 39.70
N LEU A 116 -29.86 -11.95 39.96
CA LEU A 116 -30.58 -11.28 41.04
C LEU A 116 -32.10 -11.37 40.86
N ILE A 117 -32.58 -11.22 39.62
CA ILE A 117 -34.04 -11.34 39.37
C ILE A 117 -34.51 -12.78 39.53
N ARG A 118 -33.71 -13.77 39.11
CA ARG A 118 -34.03 -15.20 39.32
C ARG A 118 -34.06 -15.57 40.82
N GLU A 119 -33.11 -15.07 41.61
CA GLU A 119 -33.09 -15.23 43.05
C GLU A 119 -34.33 -14.60 43.69
N ARG A 120 -34.71 -13.39 43.27
CA ARG A 120 -35.93 -12.73 43.70
C ARG A 120 -37.20 -13.53 43.33
N LEU A 121 -37.25 -14.05 42.10
CA LEU A 121 -38.36 -14.91 41.68
C LEU A 121 -38.46 -16.17 42.53
N THR A 122 -37.34 -16.81 42.82
CA THR A 122 -37.29 -18.00 43.69
C THR A 122 -37.82 -17.67 45.10
N TYR A 123 -37.45 -16.51 45.64
CA TYR A 123 -37.99 -16.04 46.92
C TYR A 123 -39.50 -15.78 46.86
N LEU A 124 -40.01 -15.10 45.83
CA LEU A 124 -41.41 -14.82 45.63
C LEU A 124 -42.24 -16.10 45.47
N TYR A 125 -41.76 -17.10 44.74
CA TYR A 125 -42.41 -18.39 44.61
C TYR A 125 -42.47 -19.14 45.97
N ARG A 126 -41.40 -19.08 46.74
CA ARG A 126 -41.36 -19.69 48.08
C ARG A 126 -42.33 -19.00 49.03
N GLN A 127 -42.48 -17.67 48.95
CA GLN A 127 -43.41 -16.90 49.75
C GLN A 127 -44.89 -17.14 49.34
N ALA A 128 -45.13 -17.39 48.05
CA ALA A 128 -46.46 -17.70 47.53
C ALA A 128 -47.01 -19.06 48.05
N GLY A 129 -46.10 -20.00 48.42
CA GLY A 129 -46.49 -21.36 48.83
C GLY A 129 -47.06 -22.20 47.69
N ASP A 130 -47.40 -23.47 47.98
CA ASP A 130 -47.94 -24.41 46.97
C ASP A 130 -49.43 -24.16 46.65
N ASP A 131 -50.09 -23.19 47.30
CA ASP A 131 -51.55 -22.94 47.20
C ASP A 131 -51.76 -21.73 46.21
N PRO A 132 -52.23 -21.94 44.95
CA PRO A 132 -52.42 -20.86 43.97
C PRO A 132 -53.50 -19.83 44.38
N GLU A 133 -54.45 -20.21 45.25
CA GLU A 133 -55.49 -19.29 45.69
C GLU A 133 -55.05 -18.31 46.78
N LYS A 134 -53.93 -18.59 47.45
CA LYS A 134 -53.38 -17.73 48.50
C LYS A 134 -52.33 -16.73 48.02
N VAL A 135 -51.94 -16.78 46.74
CA VAL A 135 -51.03 -15.78 46.17
C VAL A 135 -51.71 -14.43 46.21
N ALA A 136 -51.33 -13.56 47.14
CA ALA A 136 -51.86 -12.21 47.20
C ALA A 136 -51.67 -11.53 45.83
N ARG A 137 -52.61 -10.83 45.28
CA ARG A 137 -52.61 -10.14 43.97
C ARG A 137 -51.32 -9.29 43.77
N THR A 138 -50.75 -8.83 44.86
CA THR A 138 -49.49 -8.08 44.87
C THR A 138 -48.29 -8.95 44.52
N THR A 139 -48.21 -10.19 45.02
CA THR A 139 -47.12 -11.15 44.77
C THR A 139 -47.16 -11.62 43.31
N ASP A 140 -48.35 -11.94 42.79
CA ASP A 140 -48.57 -12.30 41.39
C ASP A 140 -48.12 -11.18 40.42
N ARG A 141 -48.45 -9.91 40.77
CA ARG A 141 -47.97 -8.75 39.99
C ARG A 141 -46.47 -8.61 40.04
N GLN A 142 -45.79 -8.87 41.18
CA GLN A 142 -44.35 -8.83 41.32
C GLN A 142 -43.68 -9.95 40.52
N ILE A 143 -44.24 -11.15 40.50
CA ILE A 143 -43.77 -12.27 39.70
C ILE A 143 -43.79 -11.93 38.19
N ARG A 144 -44.97 -11.45 37.72
CA ARG A 144 -45.07 -11.03 36.29
C ARG A 144 -44.12 -9.92 35.92
N ASN A 145 -43.91 -8.93 36.78
CA ASN A 145 -42.96 -7.83 36.52
C ASN A 145 -41.52 -8.37 36.46
N ALA A 146 -41.12 -9.27 37.34
CA ALA A 146 -39.80 -9.88 37.35
C ALA A 146 -39.57 -10.76 36.10
N GLN A 147 -40.59 -11.51 35.67
CA GLN A 147 -40.55 -12.27 34.42
C GLN A 147 -40.41 -11.35 33.19
N ALA A 148 -41.17 -10.23 33.15
CA ALA A 148 -41.06 -9.25 32.07
C ALA A 148 -39.68 -8.63 32.03
N GLN A 149 -39.05 -8.33 33.17
CA GLN A 149 -37.67 -7.84 33.26
C GLN A 149 -36.67 -8.86 32.74
N LEU A 150 -36.84 -10.16 33.02
CA LEU A 150 -35.95 -11.21 32.45
C LEU A 150 -36.07 -11.28 30.95
N VAL A 151 -37.26 -11.18 30.39
CA VAL A 151 -37.45 -11.16 28.93
C VAL A 151 -36.77 -9.95 28.30
N GLU A 152 -36.87 -8.78 28.93
CA GLU A 152 -36.22 -7.57 28.44
C GLU A 152 -34.69 -7.67 28.49
N LEU A 153 -34.12 -8.15 29.60
CA LEU A 153 -32.68 -8.40 29.72
C LEU A 153 -32.20 -9.42 28.68
N THR A 154 -32.99 -10.45 28.38
CA THR A 154 -32.66 -11.42 27.34
C THR A 154 -32.65 -10.77 25.96
N LYS A 155 -33.60 -9.86 25.67
CA LYS A 155 -33.58 -9.11 24.41
C LYS A 155 -32.38 -8.18 24.29
N GLU A 156 -31.94 -7.52 25.36
CA GLU A 156 -30.73 -6.72 25.39
C GLU A 156 -29.46 -7.56 25.18
N LYS A 157 -29.41 -8.77 25.78
CA LYS A 157 -28.25 -9.67 25.72
C LYS A 157 -28.01 -10.28 24.33
N LEU A 158 -29.09 -10.64 23.64
CA LEU A 158 -29.02 -11.36 22.37
C LEU A 158 -28.20 -10.62 21.28
N PRO A 159 -28.39 -9.31 21.00
CA PRO A 159 -27.61 -8.61 20.01
C PRO A 159 -26.12 -8.53 20.39
N LEU A 160 -25.80 -8.32 21.67
CA LEU A 160 -24.43 -8.26 22.15
C LEU A 160 -23.69 -9.61 21.96
N LEU A 161 -24.34 -10.72 22.29
CA LEU A 161 -23.79 -12.07 22.05
C LEU A 161 -23.63 -12.37 20.56
N ARG A 162 -24.57 -11.90 19.74
CA ARG A 162 -24.50 -12.09 18.28
C ARG A 162 -23.29 -11.35 17.70
N GLU A 163 -23.09 -10.11 18.09
CA GLU A 163 -21.95 -9.29 17.65
C GLU A 163 -20.63 -9.91 18.13
N GLU A 164 -20.54 -10.32 19.40
CA GLU A 164 -19.38 -11.01 19.93
C GLU A 164 -19.05 -12.29 19.14
N ASN A 165 -20.05 -13.11 18.80
CA ASN A 165 -19.86 -14.32 18.03
C ASN A 165 -19.41 -14.05 16.59
N ILE A 166 -19.91 -12.99 15.95
CA ILE A 166 -19.46 -12.58 14.60
C ILE A 166 -17.96 -12.20 14.65
N LEU A 167 -17.60 -11.34 15.58
CA LEU A 167 -16.20 -10.89 15.74
C LEU A 167 -15.27 -12.06 16.11
N ARG A 168 -15.72 -13.00 16.96
CA ARG A 168 -14.96 -14.22 17.27
C ARG A 168 -14.79 -15.12 16.04
N ALA A 169 -15.81 -15.22 15.19
CA ALA A 169 -15.72 -16.01 13.96
C ALA A 169 -14.73 -15.40 12.96
N GLU A 170 -14.64 -14.07 12.87
CA GLU A 170 -13.65 -13.37 12.04
C GLU A 170 -12.20 -13.65 12.49
N VAL A 171 -11.97 -13.76 13.80
CA VAL A 171 -10.66 -14.07 14.38
C VAL A 171 -10.35 -15.59 14.35
N GLY A 172 -11.35 -16.43 14.05
CA GLY A 172 -11.22 -17.88 14.05
C GLY A 172 -10.01 -18.44 13.31
N PRO A 173 -9.71 -18.03 12.06
CA PRO A 173 -8.51 -18.50 11.35
C PRO A 173 -7.20 -18.20 12.06
N ILE A 174 -7.12 -17.06 12.75
CA ILE A 174 -5.92 -16.64 13.51
C ILE A 174 -5.81 -17.48 14.81
N MET A 175 -6.93 -17.90 15.37
CA MET A 175 -6.97 -18.78 16.54
C MET A 175 -6.31 -20.14 16.26
N PHE A 176 -6.55 -20.72 15.08
CA PHE A 176 -5.85 -21.94 14.64
C PHE A 176 -4.34 -21.73 14.48
N ILE A 177 -3.92 -20.55 14.01
CA ILE A 177 -2.48 -20.22 13.92
C ILE A 177 -1.88 -20.07 15.33
N ALA A 178 -2.62 -19.46 16.26
CA ALA A 178 -2.18 -19.31 17.65
C ALA A 178 -2.04 -20.68 18.34
N GLU A 179 -3.00 -21.57 18.15
CA GLU A 179 -2.98 -22.94 18.66
C GLU A 179 -1.79 -23.74 18.09
N LEU A 180 -1.55 -23.61 16.78
CA LEU A 180 -0.43 -24.28 16.11
C LEU A 180 0.94 -23.80 16.62
N LEU A 181 1.08 -22.51 16.94
CA LEU A 181 2.36 -21.92 17.34
C LEU A 181 2.62 -22.00 18.84
N TYR A 182 1.59 -22.01 19.69
CA TYR A 182 1.73 -21.81 21.13
C TYR A 182 1.08 -22.88 21.99
N ASP A 183 0.37 -23.84 21.41
CA ASP A 183 -0.24 -25.00 22.09
C ASP A 183 -1.07 -24.63 23.35
N LYS A 184 -1.70 -23.46 23.39
CA LYS A 184 -2.53 -22.95 24.51
C LYS A 184 -3.64 -22.02 24.04
N ASP A 185 -4.83 -22.16 24.63
CA ASP A 185 -6.06 -21.40 24.36
C ASP A 185 -6.14 -20.02 25.05
N ASP A 186 -5.06 -19.44 25.51
CA ASP A 186 -5.08 -18.17 26.23
C ASP A 186 -5.13 -16.96 25.25
N THR A 187 -5.99 -15.98 25.53
CA THR A 187 -6.18 -14.77 24.71
C THR A 187 -4.89 -14.01 24.43
N LYS A 188 -3.92 -14.07 25.34
CA LYS A 188 -2.59 -13.48 25.15
C LYS A 188 -1.79 -14.10 24.00
N PHE A 189 -2.05 -15.37 23.67
CA PHE A 189 -1.40 -16.03 22.54
C PHE A 189 -2.04 -15.65 21.20
N ILE A 190 -3.33 -15.31 21.20
CA ILE A 190 -4.02 -14.79 20.00
C ILE A 190 -3.40 -13.47 19.57
N ASP A 191 -3.17 -12.53 20.49
CA ASP A 191 -2.52 -11.26 20.18
C ASP A 191 -1.10 -11.43 19.62
N LYS A 192 -0.36 -12.41 20.12
CA LYS A 192 0.99 -12.74 19.58
C LYS A 192 0.89 -13.33 18.18
N ALA A 193 -0.05 -14.24 17.94
CA ALA A 193 -0.27 -14.84 16.63
C ALA A 193 -0.69 -13.77 15.59
N VAL A 194 -1.60 -12.86 15.96
CA VAL A 194 -1.98 -11.73 15.10
C VAL A 194 -0.78 -10.88 14.71
N ARG A 195 0.04 -10.48 15.69
CA ARG A 195 1.26 -9.72 15.42
C ARG A 195 2.22 -10.50 14.50
N PHE A 196 2.37 -11.78 14.71
CA PHE A 196 3.21 -12.63 13.85
C PHE A 196 2.71 -12.67 12.41
N VAL A 197 1.39 -12.85 12.21
CA VAL A 197 0.78 -12.81 10.87
C VAL A 197 0.97 -11.45 10.21
N ILE A 198 0.78 -10.36 10.96
CA ILE A 198 1.04 -9.00 10.46
C ILE A 198 2.49 -8.85 10.01
N PHE A 199 3.47 -9.35 10.79
CA PHE A 199 4.89 -9.33 10.40
C PHE A 199 5.15 -10.11 9.12
N ILE A 200 4.55 -11.29 8.95
CA ILE A 200 4.68 -12.09 7.72
C ILE A 200 4.12 -11.29 6.52
N ILE A 201 2.93 -10.72 6.66
CA ILE A 201 2.31 -9.92 5.61
C ILE A 201 3.25 -8.78 5.19
N ILE A 202 3.75 -8.01 6.14
CA ILE A 202 4.66 -6.88 5.88
C ILE A 202 5.93 -7.36 5.19
N PHE A 203 6.55 -8.42 5.71
CA PHE A 203 7.79 -8.97 5.18
C PHE A 203 7.64 -9.51 3.76
N VAL A 204 6.45 -9.94 3.38
CA VAL A 204 6.17 -10.40 2.01
C VAL A 204 5.83 -9.24 1.09
N PHE A 205 4.94 -8.33 1.51
CA PHE A 205 4.39 -7.29 0.62
C PHE A 205 5.43 -6.26 0.20
N ASP A 206 6.22 -5.73 1.11
CA ASP A 206 7.13 -4.61 0.85
C ASP A 206 8.33 -5.02 -0.02
N PRO A 207 9.08 -6.10 0.28
CA PRO A 207 10.11 -6.60 -0.63
C PRO A 207 9.56 -7.11 -1.96
N LEU A 208 8.35 -7.72 -1.98
CA LEU A 208 7.75 -8.22 -3.20
C LEU A 208 7.44 -7.11 -4.20
N ALA A 209 6.94 -5.97 -3.74
CA ALA A 209 6.70 -4.80 -4.59
C ALA A 209 7.99 -4.33 -5.28
N VAL A 210 9.09 -4.26 -4.54
CA VAL A 210 10.41 -3.90 -5.05
C VAL A 210 10.94 -4.93 -6.04
N LEU A 211 10.84 -6.22 -5.73
CA LEU A 211 11.29 -7.31 -6.61
C LEU A 211 10.48 -7.35 -7.91
N LEU A 212 9.16 -7.14 -7.85
CA LEU A 212 8.32 -7.06 -9.05
C LEU A 212 8.69 -5.85 -9.92
N LEU A 213 9.03 -4.72 -9.32
CA LEU A 213 9.52 -3.56 -10.07
C LEU A 213 10.83 -3.84 -10.78
N ILE A 214 11.77 -4.53 -10.12
CA ILE A 214 13.04 -4.97 -10.72
C ILE A 214 12.78 -5.95 -11.86
N ALA A 215 11.91 -6.94 -11.66
CA ALA A 215 11.53 -7.91 -12.68
C ALA A 215 10.86 -7.25 -13.90
N ALA A 216 10.00 -6.26 -13.66
CA ALA A 216 9.38 -5.47 -14.72
C ALA A 216 10.42 -4.69 -15.54
N ASN A 217 11.36 -4.01 -14.88
CA ASN A 217 12.46 -3.30 -15.53
C ASN A 217 13.35 -4.25 -16.36
N GLN A 218 13.62 -5.43 -15.83
CA GLN A 218 14.39 -6.45 -16.55
C GLN A 218 13.66 -6.94 -17.81
N SER A 219 12.38 -7.24 -17.68
CA SER A 219 11.54 -7.69 -18.80
C SER A 219 11.40 -6.61 -19.88
N TYR A 220 11.30 -5.34 -19.47
CA TYR A 220 11.26 -4.21 -20.40
C TYR A 220 12.56 -4.03 -21.16
N LYS A 221 13.72 -4.14 -20.50
CA LYS A 221 15.03 -4.09 -21.16
C LYS A 221 15.17 -5.21 -22.19
N LYS A 222 14.81 -6.44 -21.83
CA LYS A 222 14.85 -7.59 -22.74
C LYS A 222 13.97 -7.35 -23.97
N TYR A 223 12.74 -6.88 -23.77
CA TYR A 223 11.82 -6.55 -24.87
C TYR A 223 12.36 -5.46 -25.81
N LYS A 224 13.08 -4.46 -25.28
CA LYS A 224 13.69 -3.40 -26.08
C LYS A 224 14.87 -3.90 -26.94
N VAL A 225 15.61 -4.87 -26.43
CA VAL A 225 16.73 -5.50 -27.16
C VAL A 225 16.22 -6.43 -28.26
N ASP A 226 15.14 -7.17 -28.00
CA ASP A 226 14.56 -8.14 -28.94
C ASP A 226 13.70 -7.48 -30.04
N LYS A 227 13.45 -6.16 -29.99
CA LYS A 227 12.84 -5.47 -31.14
C LYS A 227 13.80 -5.51 -32.31
N PRO A 228 13.41 -6.11 -33.46
CA PRO A 228 14.20 -6.01 -34.67
C PRO A 228 14.41 -4.51 -34.97
N ILE A 229 15.67 -4.11 -35.03
CA ILE A 229 16.01 -2.75 -35.47
C ILE A 229 15.33 -2.60 -36.84
N PRO A 230 14.44 -1.60 -37.04
CA PRO A 230 13.86 -1.38 -38.35
C PRO A 230 15.03 -1.26 -39.31
N PRO A 231 14.99 -1.97 -40.47
CA PRO A 231 16.09 -1.94 -41.38
C PRO A 231 16.47 -0.48 -41.63
N THR A 232 17.70 -0.13 -41.27
CA THR A 232 18.25 1.19 -41.58
C THR A 232 17.89 1.45 -43.03
N PRO A 233 17.21 2.54 -43.39
CA PRO A 233 16.93 2.79 -44.79
C PRO A 233 18.26 2.67 -45.52
N LYS A 234 18.37 1.65 -46.40
CA LYS A 234 19.54 1.49 -47.23
C LYS A 234 19.79 2.84 -47.79
N LYS A 235 20.93 3.47 -47.42
CA LYS A 235 21.37 4.73 -48.06
C LYS A 235 21.20 4.46 -49.53
N ALA A 236 20.09 5.00 -50.10
CA ALA A 236 19.87 4.93 -51.53
C ALA A 236 21.17 5.44 -52.11
N ASN A 237 21.82 4.58 -52.92
CA ASN A 237 23.09 4.83 -53.55
C ASN A 237 22.81 6.00 -54.51
N ARG A 238 22.68 7.19 -53.93
CA ARG A 238 22.55 8.46 -54.66
C ARG A 238 23.95 8.79 -55.20
N LYS A 239 24.45 7.92 -56.08
CA LYS A 239 25.32 8.33 -57.14
C LYS A 239 24.47 8.99 -58.25
N LYS A 240 23.60 9.88 -57.88
CA LYS A 240 23.31 11.00 -58.74
C LYS A 240 24.49 11.92 -58.57
N LYS A 241 25.47 11.84 -59.51
CA LYS A 241 26.39 12.92 -59.76
C LYS A 241 25.54 14.18 -59.77
N LEU A 242 25.62 14.92 -58.67
CA LEU A 242 25.13 16.29 -58.68
C LEU A 242 26.14 17.00 -59.57
N ASP A 243 25.76 17.28 -60.79
CA ASP A 243 26.51 18.20 -61.61
C ASP A 243 26.43 19.58 -60.93
N LEU A 244 27.29 19.72 -59.94
CA LEU A 244 27.56 21.03 -59.36
C LEU A 244 28.20 21.82 -60.51
N PRO A 245 27.67 23.01 -60.85
CA PRO A 245 28.37 23.90 -61.73
C PRO A 245 29.77 24.08 -61.18
N THR A 246 30.78 23.73 -61.97
CA THR A 246 32.19 23.89 -61.62
C THR A 246 32.38 25.29 -61.13
N SER A 247 32.60 25.47 -59.83
CA SER A 247 33.00 26.74 -59.29
C SER A 247 34.23 27.21 -60.05
N PRO A 248 34.26 28.42 -60.55
CA PRO A 248 35.43 28.92 -61.24
C PRO A 248 36.63 28.78 -60.34
N SER A 249 37.73 28.20 -60.86
CA SER A 249 38.97 28.04 -60.12
C SER A 249 39.42 29.38 -59.56
N LEU A 250 40.05 29.44 -58.42
CA LEU A 250 40.57 30.68 -57.82
C LEU A 250 41.50 31.42 -58.74
N GLU A 251 42.10 30.73 -59.73
CA GLU A 251 42.90 31.34 -60.82
C GLU A 251 42.09 32.21 -61.77
N SER A 252 40.77 32.11 -61.78
CA SER A 252 39.90 32.97 -62.62
C SER A 252 39.63 34.35 -62.01
N PHE A 253 40.13 34.57 -60.77
CA PHE A 253 40.00 35.87 -60.08
C PHE A 253 41.38 36.44 -59.81
N PHE A 254 41.50 37.77 -59.77
CA PHE A 254 42.67 38.44 -59.22
C PHE A 254 42.26 39.53 -58.26
N ILE A 255 43.19 39.94 -57.42
CA ILE A 255 42.96 40.92 -56.35
C ILE A 255 43.22 42.29 -56.94
N ASP A 256 42.19 43.16 -57.01
CA ASP A 256 42.33 44.58 -57.30
C ASP A 256 42.84 45.35 -56.08
N LYS A 257 43.31 46.57 -56.28
CA LYS A 257 43.95 47.39 -55.25
C LYS A 257 43.08 47.61 -54.01
N ASP A 258 41.76 47.46 -54.12
CA ASP A 258 40.82 47.58 -53.04
C ASP A 258 40.46 46.23 -52.35
N LYS A 259 41.27 45.14 -52.54
CA LYS A 259 41.09 43.79 -51.99
C LYS A 259 39.70 43.11 -52.30
N MET A 260 39.05 43.53 -53.39
CA MET A 260 37.80 42.92 -53.86
C MET A 260 38.12 41.87 -54.95
N LEU A 261 37.58 40.65 -54.79
CA LEU A 261 37.74 39.55 -55.76
C LEU A 261 36.75 39.82 -56.95
N VAL A 262 37.27 40.09 -58.10
CA VAL A 262 36.47 40.38 -59.32
C VAL A 262 36.79 39.32 -60.40
N PRO A 263 35.79 38.73 -61.07
CA PRO A 263 36.02 37.75 -62.14
C PRO A 263 36.66 38.45 -63.37
N LYS A 264 37.66 37.76 -63.94
CA LYS A 264 38.50 38.25 -65.09
C LYS A 264 37.70 38.80 -66.28
N ASN A 265 36.52 38.30 -66.53
CA ASN A 265 35.67 38.73 -67.64
C ASN A 265 35.03 40.10 -67.47
N GLN A 266 35.10 40.73 -66.31
CA GLN A 266 34.52 42.06 -66.06
C GLN A 266 35.56 43.18 -66.10
N ILE A 267 36.84 42.90 -66.17
CA ILE A 267 37.92 43.89 -66.12
C ILE A 267 37.94 44.78 -67.35
N ALA A 268 37.61 44.21 -68.51
CA ALA A 268 37.51 45.00 -69.77
C ALA A 268 36.44 46.09 -69.70
N LYS A 269 35.42 45.90 -68.87
CA LYS A 269 34.32 46.86 -68.74
C LYS A 269 34.63 48.01 -67.79
N VAL A 270 35.54 47.75 -66.81
CA VAL A 270 35.96 48.79 -65.83
C VAL A 270 37.09 49.70 -66.39
N ARG A 271 37.94 49.19 -67.33
CA ARG A 271 38.98 50.01 -67.98
C ARG A 271 38.53 50.93 -69.12
N GLY A 272 37.28 50.76 -69.57
CA GLY A 272 36.71 51.56 -70.61
C GLY A 272 35.94 52.79 -70.16
N MET A 273 35.86 53.03 -68.86
CA MET A 273 35.29 54.24 -68.28
C MET A 273 36.40 55.16 -67.77
N LYS A 274 36.94 55.95 -68.67
CA LYS A 274 37.60 57.24 -68.43
C LYS A 274 36.86 58.27 -69.11
#